data_3b3aba89df4c4c5f48ea0e95eefed523
#
_entry.id   3b3aba89df4c4c5f48ea0e95eefed523
#
_cell.length_a   1.000
_cell.length_b   1.000
_cell.length_c   1.000
_cell.angle_alpha   90.00
_cell.angle_beta   90.00
_cell.angle_gamma   90.00
#
_symmetry.space_group_name_H-M   'P 1'
#
loop_
_entity.id
_entity.type
_entity.pdbx_description
1 polymer ?
#
loop_
_entity_poly.entity_id
_entity_poly.type
_entity_poly.pdbx_seq_one_letter_code
_entity_poly.pdbx_strand_id
1 'polypeptide(L)'
;MQFTAKGGVKNSDTFCHYGQVTINEDGGYHELKMNRVTAMIMLSFADETMPENFAGLKVEYTGGSANFNPSTGEGCTKSSQSETRQNRATQYQVFTFPYLSTEGVLKVTLSALDANQNVLTTKVLTDVPITRNRITKCTGQLFGEGDFDIKQTTFGISINDDWDGEIEYHF
;
A
#
# COMPACT_ATOMS: atom_id res chain seq x y z
N MET A 1 -22.11 -1.23 -3.86
CA MET A 1 -21.34 -2.30 -3.21
C MET A 1 -20.10 -1.67 -2.61
N GLN A 2 -19.74 -1.99 -1.37
CA GLN A 2 -18.51 -1.50 -0.71
C GLN A 2 -17.64 -2.69 -0.37
N PHE A 3 -16.34 -2.57 -0.58
CA PHE A 3 -15.35 -3.52 -0.08
C PHE A 3 -14.67 -2.91 1.13
N THR A 4 -14.70 -3.62 2.26
CA THR A 4 -14.14 -3.17 3.52
C THR A 4 -12.98 -4.06 3.91
N ALA A 5 -11.82 -3.46 4.19
CA ALA A 5 -10.71 -4.19 4.78
C ALA A 5 -11.09 -4.62 6.21
N LYS A 6 -10.72 -5.84 6.57
CA LYS A 6 -10.89 -6.34 7.93
C LYS A 6 -9.94 -5.57 8.87
N GLY A 7 -10.47 -5.01 9.95
CA GLY A 7 -9.65 -4.28 10.92
C GLY A 7 -8.46 -5.10 11.43
N GLY A 8 -7.31 -4.47 11.56
CA GLY A 8 -6.05 -5.08 11.97
C GLY A 8 -5.35 -5.92 10.89
N VAL A 9 -5.91 -6.00 9.69
CA VAL A 9 -5.30 -6.70 8.55
C VAL A 9 -4.76 -5.67 7.56
N LYS A 10 -3.58 -5.94 7.02
CA LYS A 10 -2.95 -5.15 5.95
C LYS A 10 -3.87 -5.02 4.75
N ASN A 11 -4.07 -3.79 4.27
CA ASN A 11 -4.59 -3.59 2.93
C ASN A 11 -3.58 -4.15 1.91
N SER A 12 -4.08 -4.88 0.93
CA SER A 12 -3.27 -5.35 -0.18
C SER A 12 -3.32 -4.39 -1.36
N ASP A 13 -2.38 -4.54 -2.27
CA ASP A 13 -2.45 -3.88 -3.56
C ASP A 13 -3.73 -4.34 -4.28
N THR A 14 -4.55 -3.39 -4.69
CA THR A 14 -5.92 -3.64 -5.15
C THR A 14 -6.14 -3.03 -6.51
N PHE A 15 -6.70 -3.84 -7.40
CA PHE A 15 -7.08 -3.46 -8.77
C PHE A 15 -8.58 -3.64 -8.95
N CYS A 16 -9.17 -2.78 -9.75
CA CYS A 16 -10.60 -2.78 -10.02
C CYS A 16 -10.87 -2.50 -11.50
N HIS A 17 -11.86 -3.17 -12.03
CA HIS A 17 -12.53 -2.81 -13.26
C HIS A 17 -14.02 -2.61 -12.97
N TYR A 18 -14.59 -1.54 -13.51
CA TYR A 18 -16.02 -1.29 -13.49
C TYR A 18 -16.50 -0.97 -14.90
N GLY A 19 -17.46 -1.72 -15.39
CA GLY A 19 -17.99 -1.56 -16.74
C GLY A 19 -19.13 -2.54 -17.01
N GLN A 20 -19.73 -2.41 -18.17
CA GLN A 20 -20.74 -3.34 -18.70
C GLN A 20 -20.09 -4.21 -19.77
N VAL A 21 -20.39 -5.49 -19.71
CA VAL A 21 -19.99 -6.48 -20.72
C VAL A 21 -21.26 -7.03 -21.36
N THR A 22 -21.34 -6.96 -22.69
CA THR A 22 -22.43 -7.58 -23.44
C THR A 22 -22.01 -8.99 -23.80
N ILE A 23 -22.77 -9.97 -23.35
CA ILE A 23 -22.56 -11.37 -23.70
C ILE A 23 -23.53 -11.72 -24.83
N ASN A 24 -23.01 -12.12 -25.98
CA ASN A 24 -23.80 -12.60 -27.13
C ASN A 24 -24.02 -14.11 -27.04
N GLU A 25 -25.03 -14.63 -27.73
CA GLU A 25 -25.35 -16.06 -27.71
C GLU A 25 -24.21 -16.94 -28.24
N ASP A 26 -23.39 -16.43 -29.14
CA ASP A 26 -22.22 -17.13 -29.70
C ASP A 26 -20.98 -17.08 -28.75
N GLY A 27 -21.13 -16.49 -27.58
CA GLY A 27 -20.02 -16.22 -26.69
C GLY A 27 -19.18 -15.02 -27.16
N GLY A 28 -18.06 -14.79 -26.51
CA GLY A 28 -17.16 -13.69 -26.87
C GLY A 28 -15.93 -13.63 -25.96
N TYR A 29 -14.87 -13.05 -26.49
CA TYR A 29 -13.68 -12.71 -25.73
C TYR A 29 -13.79 -11.25 -25.29
N HIS A 30 -13.58 -10.98 -24.00
CA HIS A 30 -13.64 -9.65 -23.43
C HIS A 30 -12.33 -9.32 -22.71
N GLU A 31 -11.63 -8.32 -23.20
CA GLU A 31 -10.47 -7.77 -22.53
C GLU A 31 -10.92 -6.81 -21.42
N LEU A 32 -10.49 -7.05 -20.18
CA LEU A 32 -10.78 -6.20 -19.02
C LEU A 32 -9.51 -5.48 -18.58
N LYS A 33 -9.48 -4.15 -18.76
CA LYS A 33 -8.39 -3.34 -18.24
C LYS A 33 -8.61 -3.07 -16.76
N MET A 34 -7.73 -3.61 -15.92
CA MET A 34 -7.74 -3.38 -14.48
C MET A 34 -6.98 -2.09 -14.13
N ASN A 35 -7.56 -1.28 -13.27
CA ASN A 35 -6.93 -0.06 -12.77
C ASN A 35 -6.58 -0.22 -11.30
N ARG A 36 -5.35 0.13 -10.90
CA ARG A 36 -4.98 0.15 -9.49
C ARG A 36 -5.73 1.26 -8.77
N VAL A 37 -6.35 0.93 -7.65
CA VAL A 37 -7.16 1.86 -6.85
C VAL A 37 -6.49 2.26 -5.54
N THR A 38 -5.39 1.61 -5.18
CA THR A 38 -4.57 1.93 -4.01
C THR A 38 -3.50 2.96 -4.31
N ALA A 39 -3.10 3.71 -3.28
CA ALA A 39 -1.81 4.37 -3.13
C ALA A 39 -0.89 3.50 -2.27
N MET A 40 0.41 3.58 -2.49
CA MET A 40 1.41 2.88 -1.67
C MET A 40 2.32 3.90 -0.96
N ILE A 41 2.57 3.66 0.32
CA ILE A 41 3.65 4.30 1.07
C ILE A 41 4.78 3.29 1.21
N MET A 42 5.97 3.67 0.82
CA MET A 42 7.19 2.90 1.02
C MET A 42 8.01 3.58 2.12
N LEU A 43 8.09 2.93 3.27
CA LEU A 43 8.92 3.36 4.39
C LEU A 43 10.29 2.72 4.23
N SER A 44 11.35 3.53 4.26
CA SER A 44 12.74 3.07 4.17
C SER A 44 13.55 3.67 5.31
N PHE A 45 14.16 2.82 6.12
CA PHE A 45 14.96 3.24 7.25
C PHE A 45 16.44 3.23 6.91
N ALA A 46 17.07 4.39 7.09
CA ALA A 46 18.48 4.66 6.81
C ALA A 46 19.32 4.68 8.10
N ASP A 47 18.87 3.98 9.14
CA ASP A 47 19.65 3.81 10.37
C ASP A 47 20.89 2.96 10.07
N GLU A 48 22.07 3.42 10.44
CA GLU A 48 23.33 2.67 10.29
C GLU A 48 23.29 1.36 11.08
N THR A 49 22.71 1.43 12.28
CA THR A 49 22.51 0.27 13.15
C THR A 49 21.12 0.34 13.78
N MET A 50 20.42 -0.77 13.77
CA MET A 50 19.17 -0.92 14.50
C MET A 50 19.42 -1.62 15.83
N PRO A 51 18.78 -1.17 16.94
CA PRO A 51 18.89 -1.82 18.24
C PRO A 51 18.63 -3.33 18.16
N GLU A 52 19.38 -4.11 18.94
CA GLU A 52 19.24 -5.58 18.94
C GLU A 52 17.85 -6.05 19.34
N ASN A 53 17.20 -5.31 20.24
CA ASN A 53 15.86 -5.59 20.73
C ASN A 53 14.74 -5.10 19.78
N PHE A 54 15.05 -4.45 18.66
CA PHE A 54 14.05 -4.12 17.65
C PHE A 54 13.52 -5.40 16.97
N ALA A 55 12.24 -5.64 17.07
CA ALA A 55 11.59 -6.86 16.56
C ALA A 55 10.46 -6.60 15.56
N GLY A 56 9.93 -5.40 15.48
CA GLY A 56 8.84 -5.10 14.57
C GLY A 56 8.44 -3.64 14.52
N LEU A 57 7.55 -3.34 13.59
CA LEU A 57 7.03 -2.00 13.35
C LEU A 57 5.51 -2.00 13.44
N LYS A 58 4.94 -1.07 14.21
CA LYS A 58 3.54 -0.69 14.13
C LYS A 58 3.41 0.60 13.31
N VAL A 59 2.56 0.58 12.32
CA VAL A 59 2.23 1.73 11.49
C VAL A 59 0.77 2.10 11.71
N GLU A 60 0.52 3.32 12.16
CA GLU A 60 -0.81 3.89 12.32
C GLU A 60 -0.94 5.07 11.38
N TYR A 61 -2.02 5.14 10.60
CA TYR A 61 -2.21 6.22 9.64
C TYR A 61 -3.66 6.66 9.56
N THR A 62 -3.85 7.98 9.39
CA THR A 62 -5.15 8.64 9.31
C THR A 62 -5.21 9.53 8.07
N GLY A 63 -6.39 9.67 7.49
CA GLY A 63 -6.62 10.50 6.30
C GLY A 63 -6.99 9.70 5.04
N GLY A 64 -6.73 8.41 5.02
CA GLY A 64 -7.15 7.49 3.96
C GLY A 64 -8.47 6.79 4.28
N SER A 65 -8.75 5.76 3.52
CA SER A 65 -9.92 4.91 3.67
C SER A 65 -9.54 3.42 3.72
N ALA A 66 -10.25 2.65 4.56
CA ALA A 66 -10.11 1.19 4.63
C ALA A 66 -10.99 0.46 3.60
N ASN A 67 -11.89 1.16 2.96
CA ASN A 67 -12.81 0.61 1.97
C ASN A 67 -12.91 1.55 0.76
N PHE A 68 -13.38 1.03 -0.36
CA PHE A 68 -13.54 1.80 -1.58
C PHE A 68 -14.85 1.47 -2.30
N ASN A 69 -15.30 2.43 -3.11
CA ASN A 69 -16.41 2.24 -4.04
C ASN A 69 -15.84 1.70 -5.36
N PRO A 70 -16.21 0.48 -5.79
CA PRO A 70 -15.65 -0.11 -7.01
C PRO A 70 -16.07 0.62 -8.30
N SER A 71 -17.15 1.40 -8.29
CA SER A 71 -17.57 2.16 -9.47
C SER A 71 -16.71 3.40 -9.74
N THR A 72 -16.12 3.99 -8.69
CA THR A 72 -15.25 5.17 -8.81
C THR A 72 -13.79 4.85 -8.53
N GLY A 73 -13.52 3.76 -7.82
CA GLY A 73 -12.20 3.40 -7.31
C GLY A 73 -11.71 4.32 -6.18
N GLU A 74 -12.60 5.09 -5.57
CA GLU A 74 -12.30 6.05 -4.50
C GLU A 74 -12.62 5.47 -3.14
N GLY A 75 -11.83 5.84 -2.15
CA GLY A 75 -12.12 5.54 -0.75
C GLY A 75 -13.40 6.22 -0.31
N CYS A 76 -14.28 5.49 0.37
CA CYS A 76 -15.63 5.98 0.71
C CYS A 76 -15.89 6.15 2.21
N THR A 77 -14.95 5.77 3.07
CA THR A 77 -15.08 5.96 4.52
C THR A 77 -13.75 6.40 5.11
N LYS A 78 -13.67 7.66 5.55
CA LYS A 78 -12.46 8.16 6.22
C LYS A 78 -12.24 7.39 7.51
N SER A 79 -11.06 6.82 7.66
CA SER A 79 -10.73 5.95 8.78
C SER A 79 -9.30 6.12 9.24
N SER A 80 -9.07 5.78 10.51
CA SER A 80 -7.75 5.49 11.03
C SER A 80 -7.48 4.01 10.85
N GLN A 81 -6.27 3.67 10.42
CA GLN A 81 -5.85 2.31 10.17
C GLN A 81 -4.57 2.03 10.95
N SER A 82 -4.40 0.78 11.32
CA SER A 82 -3.22 0.31 12.04
C SER A 82 -2.82 -1.06 11.54
N GLU A 83 -1.55 -1.26 11.32
CA GLU A 83 -0.97 -2.56 10.98
C GLU A 83 0.35 -2.78 11.73
N THR A 84 0.57 -4.00 12.17
CA THR A 84 1.79 -4.40 12.87
C THR A 84 2.53 -5.44 12.07
N ARG A 85 3.84 -5.25 11.90
CA ARG A 85 4.77 -6.16 11.26
C ARG A 85 5.74 -6.69 12.29
N GLN A 86 5.70 -7.99 12.55
CA GLN A 86 6.62 -8.66 13.46
C GLN A 86 7.82 -9.19 12.68
N ASN A 87 8.53 -8.29 12.02
CA ASN A 87 9.76 -8.60 11.32
C ASN A 87 10.71 -7.42 11.40
N ARG A 88 11.98 -7.73 11.51
CA ARG A 88 13.07 -6.75 11.50
C ARG A 88 13.47 -6.48 10.06
N ALA A 89 12.92 -5.44 9.48
CA ALA A 89 13.21 -5.03 8.11
C ALA A 89 13.58 -3.54 8.05
N THR A 90 14.30 -3.16 7.01
CA THR A 90 14.64 -1.77 6.70
C THR A 90 13.65 -1.11 5.74
N GLN A 91 12.73 -1.91 5.17
CA GLN A 91 11.69 -1.41 4.27
C GLN A 91 10.34 -2.04 4.59
N TYR A 92 9.30 -1.21 4.52
CA TYR A 92 7.91 -1.63 4.70
C TYR A 92 7.01 -0.96 3.66
N GLN A 93 6.01 -1.70 3.18
CA GLN A 93 5.01 -1.21 2.25
C GLN A 93 3.65 -1.16 2.92
N VAL A 94 2.97 -0.03 2.79
CA VAL A 94 1.63 0.22 3.32
C VAL A 94 0.73 0.64 2.17
N PHE A 95 -0.43 0.01 2.03
CA PHE A 95 -1.42 0.33 1.00
C PHE A 95 -2.65 0.97 1.64
N THR A 96 -3.15 2.02 1.00
CA THR A 96 -4.40 2.69 1.42
C THR A 96 -5.15 3.22 0.21
N PHE A 97 -6.42 3.56 0.41
CA PHE A 97 -7.22 4.24 -0.60
C PHE A 97 -7.29 5.73 -0.25
N PRO A 98 -7.02 6.65 -1.20
CA PRO A 98 -7.33 8.06 -0.99
C PRO A 98 -8.83 8.25 -0.75
N TYR A 99 -9.19 9.14 0.18
CA TYR A 99 -10.58 9.32 0.62
C TYR A 99 -11.32 10.32 -0.26
N LEU A 100 -12.44 9.89 -0.86
CA LEU A 100 -13.35 10.66 -1.73
C LEU A 100 -12.66 11.41 -2.89
N SER A 101 -11.49 10.95 -3.27
CA SER A 101 -10.71 11.54 -4.37
C SER A 101 -9.65 10.56 -4.85
N THR A 102 -8.87 10.96 -5.85
CA THR A 102 -7.68 10.21 -6.29
C THR A 102 -6.42 10.60 -5.55
N GLU A 103 -6.46 11.68 -4.77
CA GLU A 103 -5.34 12.23 -4.00
C GLU A 103 -5.77 12.51 -2.57
N GLY A 104 -4.80 12.51 -1.65
CA GLY A 104 -5.02 12.81 -0.25
C GLY A 104 -3.73 13.01 0.51
N VAL A 105 -3.87 13.25 1.80
CA VAL A 105 -2.75 13.45 2.72
C VAL A 105 -2.98 12.60 3.96
N LEU A 106 -1.94 11.92 4.42
CA LEU A 106 -1.95 11.13 5.65
C LEU A 106 -1.09 11.76 6.74
N LYS A 107 -1.52 11.54 7.98
CA LYS A 107 -0.63 11.54 9.14
C LYS A 107 -0.26 10.10 9.45
N VAL A 108 1.02 9.80 9.50
CA VAL A 108 1.55 8.45 9.74
C VAL A 108 2.36 8.45 11.03
N THR A 109 2.06 7.52 11.92
CA THR A 109 2.81 7.28 13.15
C THR A 109 3.50 5.92 13.05
N LEU A 110 4.81 5.92 13.21
CA LEU A 110 5.67 4.75 13.17
C LEU A 110 6.14 4.46 14.59
N SER A 111 5.83 3.28 15.12
CA SER A 111 6.31 2.83 16.43
C SER A 111 7.17 1.58 16.26
N ALA A 112 8.46 1.70 16.57
CA ALA A 112 9.35 0.55 16.65
C ALA A 112 9.01 -0.27 17.89
N LEU A 113 8.92 -1.59 17.75
CA LEU A 113 8.51 -2.50 18.81
C LEU A 113 9.61 -3.50 19.15
N ASP A 114 9.69 -3.89 20.41
CA ASP A 114 10.45 -5.07 20.84
C ASP A 114 9.65 -6.38 20.63
N ALA A 115 10.23 -7.52 21.00
CA ALA A 115 9.59 -8.82 20.89
C ALA A 115 8.35 -8.96 21.79
N ASN A 116 8.22 -8.16 22.84
CA ASN A 116 7.09 -8.12 23.76
C ASN A 116 6.05 -7.06 23.35
N GLN A 117 6.24 -6.41 22.18
CA GLN A 117 5.43 -5.31 21.67
C GLN A 117 5.50 -4.02 22.49
N ASN A 118 6.51 -3.84 23.31
CA ASN A 118 6.79 -2.53 23.92
C ASN A 118 7.35 -1.57 22.89
N VAL A 119 6.94 -0.30 22.98
CA VAL A 119 7.43 0.75 22.08
C VAL A 119 8.84 1.17 22.46
N LEU A 120 9.76 1.06 21.52
CA LEU A 120 11.15 1.50 21.67
C LEU A 120 11.33 2.97 21.30
N THR A 121 10.71 3.38 20.20
CA THR A 121 10.71 4.77 19.71
C THR A 121 9.49 5.00 18.84
N THR A 122 9.14 6.28 18.66
CA THR A 122 8.02 6.70 17.79
C THR A 122 8.43 7.87 16.91
N LYS A 123 8.09 7.80 15.63
CA LYS A 123 8.20 8.89 14.66
C LYS A 123 6.82 9.26 14.11
N VAL A 124 6.60 10.54 13.91
CA VAL A 124 5.35 11.04 13.32
C VAL A 124 5.68 11.78 12.05
N LEU A 125 5.10 11.32 10.93
CA LEU A 125 5.19 11.97 9.64
C LEU A 125 3.86 12.66 9.38
N THR A 126 3.91 13.96 9.15
CA THR A 126 2.75 14.76 8.76
C THR A 126 2.78 15.02 7.25
N ASP A 127 1.61 15.32 6.70
CA ASP A 127 1.46 15.74 5.30
C ASP A 127 2.04 14.76 4.28
N VAL A 128 1.96 13.45 4.56
CA VAL A 128 2.40 12.40 3.64
C VAL A 128 1.42 12.32 2.47
N PRO A 129 1.80 12.78 1.27
CA PRO A 129 0.89 12.78 0.13
C PRO A 129 0.63 11.37 -0.35
N ILE A 130 -0.60 11.08 -0.70
CA ILE A 130 -1.00 9.83 -1.33
C ILE A 130 -1.79 10.13 -2.60
N THR A 131 -1.45 9.45 -3.68
CA THR A 131 -2.17 9.53 -4.95
C THR A 131 -2.40 8.11 -5.46
N ARG A 132 -3.60 7.84 -5.94
CA ARG A 132 -3.95 6.55 -6.54
C ARG A 132 -2.92 6.16 -7.61
N ASN A 133 -2.48 4.90 -7.58
CA ASN A 133 -1.46 4.35 -8.48
C ASN A 133 -0.08 5.03 -8.40
N ARG A 134 0.25 5.64 -7.26
CA ARG A 134 1.58 6.22 -7.01
C ARG A 134 2.19 5.68 -5.74
N ILE A 135 3.52 5.78 -5.66
CA ILE A 135 4.31 5.46 -4.49
C ILE A 135 4.76 6.75 -3.83
N THR A 136 4.49 6.90 -2.54
CA THR A 136 5.12 7.90 -1.69
C THR A 136 6.25 7.24 -0.92
N LYS A 137 7.49 7.62 -1.21
CA LYS A 137 8.68 7.15 -0.50
C LYS A 137 8.94 8.06 0.69
N CYS A 138 9.04 7.48 1.87
CA CYS A 138 9.42 8.14 3.11
C CYS A 138 10.73 7.52 3.58
N THR A 139 11.83 8.24 3.44
CA THR A 139 13.17 7.76 3.80
C THR A 139 13.71 8.57 4.96
N GLY A 140 14.13 7.91 6.03
CA GLY A 140 14.68 8.57 7.22
C GLY A 140 15.20 7.57 8.24
N GLN A 141 15.61 8.07 9.39
CA GLN A 141 16.06 7.24 10.49
C GLN A 141 14.93 6.99 11.50
N LEU A 142 14.69 5.73 11.81
CA LEU A 142 13.65 5.33 12.77
C LEU A 142 14.13 5.60 14.22
N PHE A 143 15.40 5.34 14.50
CA PHE A 143 16.01 5.50 15.82
C PHE A 143 16.90 6.75 15.93
N GLY A 144 17.33 7.32 14.80
CA GLY A 144 18.12 8.55 14.75
C GLY A 144 17.26 9.80 14.92
N GLU A 145 17.95 10.94 14.97
CA GLU A 145 17.31 12.25 14.94
C GLU A 145 17.23 12.75 13.49
N GLY A 146 16.19 13.48 13.17
CA GLY A 146 15.97 14.06 11.84
C GLY A 146 14.62 13.70 11.24
N ASP A 147 14.27 14.49 10.26
CA ASP A 147 13.01 14.34 9.53
C ASP A 147 13.12 13.29 8.42
N PHE A 148 11.98 12.75 8.02
CA PHE A 148 11.89 11.89 6.87
C PHE A 148 11.85 12.70 5.57
N ASP A 149 12.66 12.30 4.59
CA ASP A 149 12.52 12.79 3.20
C ASP A 149 11.31 12.10 2.55
N ILE A 150 10.33 12.89 2.11
CA ILE A 150 9.07 12.39 1.56
C ILE A 150 9.01 12.77 0.07
N LYS A 151 9.01 11.75 -0.80
CA LYS A 151 8.95 11.93 -2.27
C LYS A 151 7.89 11.04 -2.88
N GLN A 152 7.10 11.59 -3.78
CA GLN A 152 6.14 10.82 -4.55
C GLN A 152 6.70 10.45 -5.94
N THR A 153 6.55 9.20 -6.33
CA THR A 153 7.00 8.68 -7.63
C THR A 153 5.88 7.91 -8.32
N THR A 154 5.97 7.83 -9.64
CA THR A 154 5.07 6.98 -10.42
C THR A 154 5.41 5.49 -10.17
N PHE A 155 4.39 4.68 -9.99
CA PHE A 155 4.56 3.23 -9.92
C PHE A 155 4.60 2.68 -11.34
N GLY A 156 5.77 2.24 -11.77
CA GLY A 156 5.93 1.49 -13.02
C GLY A 156 5.97 -0.02 -12.69
N ILE A 157 5.02 -0.79 -13.20
CA ILE A 157 5.17 -2.24 -13.34
C ILE A 157 5.46 -2.49 -14.81
N SER A 158 6.61 -3.02 -15.14
CA SER A 158 6.82 -3.73 -16.39
C SER A 158 6.45 -5.19 -16.11
N ILE A 159 5.42 -5.69 -16.76
CA ILE A 159 5.12 -7.10 -16.80
C ILE A 159 5.92 -7.62 -18.01
N ASN A 160 6.83 -8.56 -17.79
CA ASN A 160 7.35 -9.35 -18.87
C ASN A 160 6.26 -10.39 -19.21
N ASP A 161 5.59 -10.19 -20.31
CA ASP A 161 4.56 -11.07 -20.87
C ASP A 161 5.11 -11.97 -21.98
N ASP A 162 6.42 -11.95 -22.20
CA ASP A 162 7.10 -12.89 -23.09
C ASP A 162 7.09 -14.29 -22.47
N TRP A 163 6.65 -15.25 -23.22
CA TRP A 163 6.77 -16.67 -22.90
C TRP A 163 8.18 -17.15 -23.19
N ASP A 164 8.78 -17.91 -22.27
CA ASP A 164 10.15 -18.47 -22.44
C ASP A 164 10.23 -19.58 -23.52
N GLY A 165 9.20 -19.76 -24.33
CA GLY A 165 9.12 -20.70 -25.44
C GLY A 165 7.85 -21.55 -25.42
N GLU A 166 7.56 -22.20 -26.54
CA GLU A 166 6.49 -23.18 -26.70
C GLU A 166 7.04 -24.60 -26.44
N ILE A 167 6.32 -25.39 -25.67
CA ILE A 167 6.60 -26.83 -25.53
C ILE A 167 5.60 -27.57 -26.43
N GLU A 168 6.07 -28.09 -27.55
CA GLU A 168 5.30 -28.98 -28.41
C GLU A 168 5.33 -30.41 -27.85
N TYR A 169 4.14 -30.95 -27.58
CA TYR A 169 3.94 -32.39 -27.32
C TYR A 169 3.45 -33.07 -28.60
N HIS A 170 4.23 -33.98 -29.13
CA HIS A 170 3.77 -34.90 -30.17
C HIS A 170 3.17 -36.14 -29.50
N PHE A 171 1.93 -36.47 -29.83
CA PHE A 171 1.22 -37.70 -29.43
C PHE A 171 1.46 -38.81 -30.45
#